data_f6859f67c5c9ceded1509edf3a83cd77
#
_entry.id   f6859f67c5c9ceded1509edf3a83cd77
#
_cell.length_a   1.000
_cell.length_b   1.000
_cell.length_c   1.000
_cell.angle_alpha   90.00
_cell.angle_beta   90.00
_cell.angle_gamma   90.00
#
_symmetry.space_group_name_H-M   'P 1'
#
loop_
_entity.id
_entity.type
_entity.pdbx_description
1 polymer ?
#
loop_
_entity_poly.entity_id
_entity_poly.type
_entity_poly.pdbx_seq_one_letter_code
_entity_poly.pdbx_strand_id
1 'polypeptide(L)'
;MTEKMAIELRGALKQRRRRSIGPIDLNIPQGYIVALVGTNGSGKSTMMNMMLKTIKPDQGTIRWYGESYSGELPLILRQSIGYVPEIPTLEENRLTADVAARFRSHWYPNWDEARFNELMDKFHVPRNERLNRMSKGERRKFEIAAVLASRPKLLLLDEPSSGLDPFAWGDMIDELQACMENEEVTIVLSTHIVDEVKRLADYIVLVNEGQVLGVAEKDSLYGTWKELWVQGVPEVLSKVSGVAKCQPDGPTLTRIIVRDNEQWTNYLAATGTQIVKSRTLELEEILRLWIEGHEPEQLIV
;
A
#
# COMPACT_ATOMS: atom_id res chain seq x y z
N MET A 1 16.16 -17.99 7.95
CA MET A 1 16.89 -16.70 7.93
C MET A 1 15.91 -15.66 8.42
N THR A 2 16.25 -14.86 9.41
CA THR A 2 15.38 -13.73 9.83
C THR A 2 15.36 -12.71 8.69
N GLU A 3 14.17 -12.38 8.19
CA GLU A 3 14.01 -11.33 7.18
C GLU A 3 14.58 -10.00 7.70
N LYS A 4 15.34 -9.32 6.85
CA LYS A 4 15.87 -8.01 7.17
C LYS A 4 14.76 -6.97 6.99
N MET A 5 14.62 -6.06 7.96
CA MET A 5 13.62 -5.00 7.90
C MET A 5 14.20 -3.70 7.36
N ALA A 6 13.48 -3.05 6.45
CA ALA A 6 13.81 -1.71 5.99
C ALA A 6 13.35 -0.66 7.00
N ILE A 7 12.13 -0.83 7.53
CA ILE A 7 11.58 0.04 8.59
C ILE A 7 10.86 -0.84 9.62
N GLU A 8 11.05 -0.47 10.89
CA GLU A 8 10.29 -1.03 12.01
C GLU A 8 9.67 0.12 12.82
N LEU A 9 8.36 0.08 13.03
CA LEU A 9 7.66 0.94 13.97
C LEU A 9 7.29 0.10 15.20
N ARG A 10 7.49 0.65 16.40
CA ARG A 10 7.13 0.00 17.68
C ARG A 10 6.41 1.00 18.55
N GLY A 11 5.11 0.78 18.74
CA GLY A 11 4.22 1.65 19.52
C GLY A 11 4.20 3.09 19.02
N ALA A 12 4.48 3.32 17.71
CA ALA A 12 4.60 4.66 17.17
C ALA A 12 3.24 5.37 17.18
N LEU A 13 3.15 6.46 17.93
CA LEU A 13 1.92 7.23 18.10
C LEU A 13 2.14 8.69 17.72
N LYS A 14 1.26 9.25 16.90
CA LYS A 14 1.19 10.68 16.62
C LYS A 14 -0.16 11.25 17.01
N GLN A 15 -0.16 12.14 17.97
CA GLN A 15 -1.35 12.87 18.37
C GLN A 15 -1.70 13.95 17.33
N ARG A 16 -2.95 14.03 16.95
CA ARG A 16 -3.52 15.03 16.07
C ARG A 16 -4.80 15.59 16.69
N ARG A 17 -5.19 16.82 16.32
CA ARG A 17 -6.38 17.48 16.89
C ARG A 17 -7.68 16.69 16.72
N ARG A 18 -7.85 16.02 15.60
CA ARG A 18 -9.10 15.28 15.29
C ARG A 18 -9.02 13.82 15.67
N ARG A 19 -7.86 13.16 15.39
CA ARG A 19 -7.69 11.72 15.61
C ARG A 19 -6.20 11.42 15.73
N SER A 20 -5.82 10.63 16.72
CA SER A 20 -4.47 10.09 16.85
C SER A 20 -4.20 9.03 15.78
N ILE A 21 -2.95 8.94 15.34
CA ILE A 21 -2.47 7.89 14.44
C ILE A 21 -1.57 6.97 15.25
N GLY A 22 -1.98 5.73 15.40
CA GLY A 22 -1.31 4.74 16.25
C GLY A 22 -2.04 4.50 17.59
N PRO A 23 -1.46 3.68 18.50
CA PRO A 23 -0.08 3.14 18.41
C PRO A 23 0.07 2.16 17.23
N ILE A 24 1.23 2.23 16.54
CA ILE A 24 1.52 1.43 15.36
C ILE A 24 2.67 0.49 15.68
N ASP A 25 2.44 -0.80 15.50
CA ASP A 25 3.46 -1.84 15.41
C ASP A 25 3.45 -2.34 13.96
N LEU A 26 4.57 -2.14 13.24
CA LEU A 26 4.65 -2.46 11.82
C LEU A 26 6.08 -2.76 11.43
N ASN A 27 6.26 -3.87 10.70
CA ASN A 27 7.50 -4.26 10.06
C ASN A 27 7.37 -4.10 8.54
N ILE A 28 8.33 -3.44 7.91
CA ILE A 28 8.47 -3.35 6.46
C ILE A 28 9.69 -4.17 6.05
N PRO A 29 9.51 -5.36 5.45
CA PRO A 29 10.61 -6.20 5.02
C PRO A 29 11.35 -5.57 3.83
N GLN A 30 12.68 -5.84 3.74
CA GLN A 30 13.50 -5.38 2.62
C GLN A 30 13.19 -6.17 1.35
N GLY A 31 13.20 -5.48 0.19
CA GLY A 31 13.07 -6.12 -1.12
C GLY A 31 11.63 -6.48 -1.50
N TYR A 32 10.64 -5.93 -0.81
CA TYR A 32 9.22 -6.16 -1.09
C TYR A 32 8.47 -4.86 -1.35
N ILE A 33 7.33 -4.99 -2.01
CA ILE A 33 6.36 -3.90 -2.20
C ILE A 33 5.26 -4.03 -1.13
N VAL A 34 5.21 -3.06 -0.23
CA VAL A 34 4.23 -3.02 0.87
C VAL A 34 3.21 -1.93 0.61
N ALA A 35 1.94 -2.29 0.48
CA ALA A 35 0.84 -1.35 0.27
C ALA A 35 0.16 -0.98 1.59
N LEU A 36 0.19 0.30 1.96
CA LEU A 36 -0.66 0.87 3.00
C LEU A 36 -2.03 1.15 2.40
N VAL A 37 -3.02 0.32 2.72
CA VAL A 37 -4.36 0.36 2.11
C VAL A 37 -5.36 0.91 3.11
N GLY A 38 -6.20 1.84 2.68
CA GLY A 38 -7.24 2.41 3.54
C GLY A 38 -7.90 3.64 2.91
N THR A 39 -9.02 4.05 3.48
CA THR A 39 -9.78 5.20 2.99
C THR A 39 -8.99 6.52 3.14
N ASN A 40 -9.43 7.56 2.43
CA ASN A 40 -8.86 8.89 2.59
C ASN A 40 -9.02 9.37 4.05
N GLY A 41 -7.93 9.92 4.61
CA GLY A 41 -7.89 10.35 6.01
C GLY A 41 -7.67 9.21 7.04
N SER A 42 -7.43 7.97 6.62
CA SER A 42 -7.13 6.85 7.52
C SER A 42 -5.76 6.96 8.21
N GLY A 43 -4.86 7.86 7.77
CA GLY A 43 -3.56 8.09 8.42
C GLY A 43 -2.34 7.67 7.60
N LYS A 44 -2.50 7.10 6.41
CA LYS A 44 -1.42 6.59 5.53
C LYS A 44 -0.30 7.60 5.30
N SER A 45 -0.62 8.80 4.83
CA SER A 45 0.39 9.86 4.59
C SER A 45 1.08 10.31 5.89
N THR A 46 0.39 10.28 7.04
CA THR A 46 1.04 10.57 8.33
C THR A 46 2.04 9.47 8.70
N MET A 47 1.71 8.19 8.46
CA MET A 47 2.61 7.07 8.65
C MET A 47 3.85 7.20 7.75
N MET A 48 3.67 7.50 6.46
CA MET A 48 4.79 7.76 5.54
C MET A 48 5.67 8.93 6.01
N ASN A 49 5.07 10.01 6.46
CA ASN A 49 5.81 11.14 7.00
C ASN A 49 6.57 10.80 8.31
N MET A 50 6.08 9.86 9.11
CA MET A 50 6.85 9.32 10.24
C MET A 50 8.02 8.44 9.75
N MET A 51 7.81 7.62 8.73
CA MET A 51 8.88 6.82 8.09
C MET A 51 9.96 7.70 7.44
N LEU A 52 9.59 8.85 6.88
CA LEU A 52 10.52 9.88 6.39
C LEU A 52 11.18 10.68 7.53
N LYS A 53 10.70 10.53 8.75
CA LYS A 53 11.08 11.37 9.91
C LYS A 53 10.84 12.88 9.73
N THR A 54 9.99 13.27 8.77
CA THR A 54 9.48 14.64 8.65
C THR A 54 8.46 14.96 9.75
N ILE A 55 7.80 13.92 10.27
CA ILE A 55 6.96 13.97 11.46
C ILE A 55 7.56 13.06 12.52
N LYS A 56 7.90 13.63 13.69
CA LYS A 56 8.34 12.83 14.82
C LYS A 56 7.12 12.24 15.55
N PRO A 57 7.09 10.94 15.86
CA PRO A 57 6.08 10.37 16.74
C PRO A 57 6.17 10.97 18.15
N ASP A 58 5.05 11.08 18.84
CA ASP A 58 4.99 11.57 20.22
C ASP A 58 5.33 10.46 21.21
N GLN A 59 5.11 9.19 20.83
CA GLN A 59 5.47 8.00 21.58
C GLN A 59 5.97 6.91 20.64
N GLY A 60 6.66 5.91 21.18
CA GLY A 60 7.19 4.79 20.42
C GLY A 60 8.52 5.11 19.74
N THR A 61 8.97 4.17 18.92
CA THR A 61 10.24 4.26 18.20
C THR A 61 10.11 3.84 16.75
N ILE A 62 10.99 4.37 15.91
CA ILE A 62 11.13 3.95 14.51
C ILE A 62 12.58 3.59 14.27
N ARG A 63 12.82 2.46 13.59
CA ARG A 63 14.14 2.01 13.16
C ARG A 63 14.18 1.93 11.65
N TRP A 64 15.32 2.28 11.10
CA TRP A 64 15.63 2.14 9.67
C TRP A 64 16.81 1.18 9.57
N TYR A 65 16.61 0.06 8.88
CA TYR A 65 17.62 -0.99 8.72
C TYR A 65 18.21 -1.46 10.06
N GLY A 66 17.35 -1.58 11.09
CA GLY A 66 17.72 -1.98 12.45
C GLY A 66 18.22 -0.85 13.36
N GLU A 67 18.50 0.34 12.82
CA GLU A 67 19.06 1.46 13.58
C GLU A 67 18.01 2.53 13.93
N SER A 68 18.11 3.11 15.10
CA SER A 68 17.26 4.23 15.53
C SER A 68 18.08 5.51 15.70
N TYR A 69 17.48 6.64 15.38
CA TYR A 69 18.13 7.93 15.41
C TYR A 69 17.35 8.92 16.26
N SER A 70 17.97 9.50 17.30
CA SER A 70 17.33 10.49 18.18
C SER A 70 17.17 11.88 17.49
N GLY A 71 18.17 12.26 16.69
CA GLY A 71 18.18 13.48 15.87
C GLY A 71 17.61 13.27 14.47
N GLU A 72 18.12 14.02 13.48
CA GLU A 72 17.82 13.80 12.07
C GLU A 72 18.41 12.49 11.56
N LEU A 73 17.84 11.98 10.45
CA LEU A 73 18.46 10.84 9.77
C LEU A 73 19.83 11.24 9.19
N PRO A 74 20.82 10.35 9.25
CA PRO A 74 22.11 10.59 8.59
C PRO A 74 21.93 10.92 7.10
N LEU A 75 22.78 11.79 6.56
CA LEU A 75 22.68 12.23 5.17
C LEU A 75 22.66 11.07 4.19
N ILE A 76 23.55 10.09 4.37
CA ILE A 76 23.64 8.89 3.54
C ILE A 76 22.30 8.12 3.51
N LEU A 77 21.65 7.98 4.67
CA LEU A 77 20.36 7.32 4.77
C LEU A 77 19.27 8.14 4.08
N ARG A 78 19.22 9.46 4.30
CA ARG A 78 18.26 10.34 3.60
C ARG A 78 18.41 10.28 2.08
N GLN A 79 19.64 10.23 1.58
CA GLN A 79 19.94 10.11 0.16
C GLN A 79 19.56 8.73 -0.43
N SER A 80 19.37 7.72 0.41
CA SER A 80 18.90 6.40 -0.01
C SER A 80 17.38 6.24 0.07
N ILE A 81 16.65 7.25 0.52
CA ILE A 81 15.18 7.26 0.59
C ILE A 81 14.63 8.17 -0.49
N GLY A 82 13.87 7.59 -1.42
CA GLY A 82 13.09 8.33 -2.40
C GLY A 82 11.66 8.56 -1.88
N TYR A 83 11.09 9.73 -2.17
CA TYR A 83 9.72 10.03 -1.79
C TYR A 83 8.99 10.80 -2.87
N VAL A 84 7.80 10.33 -3.20
CA VAL A 84 6.86 11.04 -4.08
C VAL A 84 5.59 11.34 -3.27
N PRO A 85 5.38 12.60 -2.85
CA PRO A 85 4.18 12.97 -2.10
C PRO A 85 2.94 13.01 -2.98
N GLU A 86 1.74 12.86 -2.40
CA GLU A 86 0.49 13.06 -3.13
C GLU A 86 0.39 14.47 -3.72
N ILE A 87 0.78 15.46 -2.94
CA ILE A 87 0.83 16.87 -3.37
C ILE A 87 2.30 17.30 -3.43
N PRO A 88 2.83 17.61 -4.62
CA PRO A 88 4.21 18.05 -4.78
C PRO A 88 4.52 19.31 -3.94
N THR A 89 5.78 19.41 -3.49
CA THR A 89 6.27 20.59 -2.79
C THR A 89 6.29 21.83 -3.69
N LEU A 90 6.18 23.03 -3.09
CA LEU A 90 6.08 24.29 -3.82
C LEU A 90 7.44 24.90 -4.16
N GLU A 91 8.52 24.45 -3.54
CA GLU A 91 9.83 25.09 -3.57
C GLU A 91 10.44 25.11 -4.98
N GLU A 92 10.27 24.04 -5.74
CA GLU A 92 10.81 23.92 -7.10
C GLU A 92 9.82 24.38 -8.19
N ASN A 93 8.64 24.82 -7.84
CA ASN A 93 7.53 25.07 -8.78
C ASN A 93 7.86 26.05 -9.92
N ARG A 94 8.83 26.97 -9.74
CA ARG A 94 9.24 27.93 -10.76
C ARG A 94 10.34 27.42 -11.68
N LEU A 95 10.94 26.26 -11.36
CA LEU A 95 11.97 25.63 -12.18
C LEU A 95 11.32 24.86 -13.33
N THR A 96 12.05 24.71 -14.43
CA THR A 96 11.69 23.73 -15.46
C THR A 96 12.10 22.33 -15.00
N ALA A 97 11.54 21.27 -15.62
CA ALA A 97 11.87 19.90 -15.27
C ALA A 97 13.38 19.61 -15.31
N ASP A 98 14.06 20.02 -16.37
CA ASP A 98 15.52 19.82 -16.51
C ASP A 98 16.31 20.59 -15.45
N VAL A 99 15.91 21.79 -15.09
CA VAL A 99 16.59 22.58 -14.04
C VAL A 99 16.36 21.96 -12.67
N ALA A 100 15.13 21.51 -12.37
CA ALA A 100 14.81 20.83 -11.12
C ALA A 100 15.56 19.50 -11.01
N ALA A 101 15.63 18.70 -12.07
CA ALA A 101 16.39 17.45 -12.09
C ALA A 101 17.89 17.69 -11.84
N ARG A 102 18.49 18.70 -12.53
CA ARG A 102 19.88 19.08 -12.30
C ARG A 102 20.12 19.56 -10.88
N PHE A 103 19.19 20.30 -10.27
CA PHE A 103 19.28 20.68 -8.86
C PHE A 103 19.24 19.45 -7.95
N ARG A 104 18.32 18.54 -8.17
CA ARG A 104 18.18 17.29 -7.38
C ARG A 104 19.41 16.39 -7.53
N SER A 105 19.99 16.25 -8.71
CA SER A 105 21.15 15.39 -8.96
C SER A 105 22.37 15.73 -8.09
N HIS A 106 22.52 16.99 -7.66
CA HIS A 106 23.60 17.39 -6.74
C HIS A 106 23.45 16.80 -5.32
N TRP A 107 22.25 16.43 -4.93
CA TRP A 107 21.96 15.89 -3.59
C TRP A 107 22.01 14.37 -3.53
N TYR A 108 21.89 13.70 -4.69
CA TYR A 108 21.85 12.23 -4.78
C TYR A 108 23.11 11.69 -5.44
N PRO A 109 24.06 11.11 -4.67
CA PRO A 109 25.36 10.67 -5.21
C PRO A 109 25.25 9.55 -6.24
N ASN A 110 24.14 8.78 -6.20
CA ASN A 110 23.86 7.68 -7.13
C ASN A 110 22.93 8.07 -8.28
N TRP A 111 22.77 9.37 -8.53
CA TRP A 111 21.91 9.86 -9.61
C TRP A 111 22.32 9.30 -10.96
N ASP A 112 21.35 8.67 -11.63
CA ASP A 112 21.51 8.09 -12.96
C ASP A 112 20.88 9.01 -14.00
N GLU A 113 21.71 9.83 -14.63
CA GLU A 113 21.29 10.78 -15.67
C GLU A 113 20.75 10.06 -16.92
N ALA A 114 21.30 8.91 -17.30
CA ALA A 114 20.83 8.15 -18.44
C ALA A 114 19.42 7.60 -18.18
N ARG A 115 19.20 7.04 -17.00
CA ARG A 115 17.90 6.55 -16.57
C ARG A 115 16.86 7.66 -16.46
N PHE A 116 17.25 8.82 -15.92
CA PHE A 116 16.38 10.00 -15.88
C PHE A 116 15.91 10.38 -17.28
N ASN A 117 16.84 10.48 -18.23
CA ASN A 117 16.52 10.88 -19.60
C ASN A 117 15.61 9.86 -20.29
N GLU A 118 15.87 8.56 -20.12
CA GLU A 118 15.03 7.49 -20.63
C GLU A 118 13.59 7.59 -20.12
N LEU A 119 13.41 7.77 -18.80
CA LEU A 119 12.09 7.88 -18.18
C LEU A 119 11.33 9.15 -18.60
N MET A 120 12.05 10.28 -18.73
CA MET A 120 11.46 11.52 -19.23
C MET A 120 10.92 11.37 -20.64
N ASP A 121 11.65 10.66 -21.51
CA ASP A 121 11.26 10.41 -22.89
C ASP A 121 10.11 9.39 -22.94
N LYS A 122 10.20 8.28 -22.19
CA LYS A 122 9.16 7.26 -22.10
C LYS A 122 7.82 7.83 -21.60
N PHE A 123 7.86 8.65 -20.58
CA PHE A 123 6.66 9.27 -19.98
C PHE A 123 6.18 10.52 -20.71
N HIS A 124 6.90 10.97 -21.75
CA HIS A 124 6.60 12.19 -22.52
C HIS A 124 6.48 13.43 -21.62
N VAL A 125 7.42 13.61 -20.67
CA VAL A 125 7.41 14.77 -19.78
C VAL A 125 7.96 16.01 -20.48
N PRO A 126 7.28 17.17 -20.44
CA PRO A 126 7.73 18.40 -21.10
C PRO A 126 8.93 19.01 -20.34
N ARG A 127 10.16 18.80 -20.84
CA ARG A 127 11.42 19.15 -20.17
C ARG A 127 11.58 20.63 -19.86
N ASN A 128 11.13 21.49 -20.79
CA ASN A 128 11.27 22.94 -20.70
C ASN A 128 10.07 23.65 -20.07
N GLU A 129 9.02 22.89 -19.69
CA GLU A 129 7.87 23.46 -18.99
C GLU A 129 8.19 23.64 -17.49
N ARG A 130 7.68 24.71 -16.92
CA ARG A 130 7.80 24.95 -15.47
C ARG A 130 6.92 23.97 -14.70
N LEU A 131 7.43 23.46 -13.59
CA LEU A 131 6.76 22.47 -12.78
C LEU A 131 5.35 22.89 -12.30
N ASN A 132 5.12 24.19 -12.07
CA ASN A 132 3.80 24.72 -11.70
C ASN A 132 2.83 24.92 -12.88
N ARG A 133 3.29 24.73 -14.12
CA ARG A 133 2.45 24.81 -15.31
C ARG A 133 2.11 23.45 -15.89
N MET A 134 2.79 22.42 -15.41
CA MET A 134 2.49 21.04 -15.76
C MET A 134 1.09 20.65 -15.27
N SER A 135 0.41 19.81 -16.03
CA SER A 135 -0.75 19.08 -15.53
C SER A 135 -0.34 18.22 -14.34
N LYS A 136 -1.33 17.79 -13.53
CA LYS A 136 -1.07 16.89 -12.39
C LYS A 136 -0.37 15.60 -12.83
N GLY A 137 -0.76 15.05 -13.98
CA GLY A 137 -0.16 13.84 -14.54
C GLY A 137 1.27 14.04 -15.01
N GLU A 138 1.57 15.11 -15.77
CA GLU A 138 2.94 15.44 -16.19
C GLU A 138 3.86 15.68 -15.00
N ARG A 139 3.37 16.38 -13.99
CA ARG A 139 4.13 16.60 -12.76
C ARG A 139 4.40 15.28 -12.03
N ARG A 140 3.42 14.38 -11.94
CA ARG A 140 3.58 13.07 -11.32
C ARG A 140 4.63 12.22 -12.06
N LYS A 141 4.57 12.19 -13.38
CA LYS A 141 5.55 11.51 -14.25
C LYS A 141 6.98 12.03 -14.00
N PHE A 142 7.15 13.35 -13.93
CA PHE A 142 8.43 13.97 -13.58
C PHE A 142 8.93 13.54 -12.19
N GLU A 143 8.07 13.60 -11.16
CA GLU A 143 8.45 13.23 -9.79
C GLU A 143 8.92 11.77 -9.70
N ILE A 144 8.22 10.87 -10.39
CA ILE A 144 8.61 9.45 -10.41
C ILE A 144 9.89 9.24 -11.22
N ALA A 145 10.05 9.85 -12.39
CA ALA A 145 11.29 9.77 -13.15
C ALA A 145 12.49 10.25 -12.33
N ALA A 146 12.35 11.37 -11.64
CA ALA A 146 13.41 11.94 -10.82
C ALA A 146 13.75 11.07 -9.60
N VAL A 147 12.75 10.51 -8.92
CA VAL A 147 13.00 9.65 -7.75
C VAL A 147 13.64 8.31 -8.15
N LEU A 148 13.22 7.70 -9.26
CA LEU A 148 13.83 6.46 -9.77
C LEU A 148 15.27 6.70 -10.23
N ALA A 149 15.56 7.84 -10.86
CA ALA A 149 16.92 8.23 -11.24
C ALA A 149 17.85 8.43 -10.04
N SER A 150 17.32 8.70 -8.84
CA SER A 150 18.13 8.81 -7.62
C SER A 150 18.60 7.46 -7.07
N ARG A 151 18.14 6.34 -7.64
CA ARG A 151 18.44 4.95 -7.22
C ARG A 151 18.26 4.74 -5.72
N PRO A 152 17.04 4.91 -5.19
CA PRO A 152 16.77 4.77 -3.77
C PRO A 152 16.82 3.29 -3.34
N LYS A 153 17.20 3.03 -2.08
CA LYS A 153 17.01 1.71 -1.45
C LYS A 153 15.63 1.54 -0.82
N LEU A 154 15.02 2.65 -0.44
CA LEU A 154 13.65 2.71 0.08
C LEU A 154 12.88 3.77 -0.70
N LEU A 155 11.80 3.36 -1.34
CA LEU A 155 10.93 4.24 -2.13
C LEU A 155 9.57 4.35 -1.46
N LEU A 156 9.18 5.56 -1.09
CA LEU A 156 7.87 5.86 -0.50
C LEU A 156 7.02 6.61 -1.53
N LEU A 157 5.85 6.08 -1.86
CA LEU A 157 4.94 6.61 -2.88
C LEU A 157 3.57 6.90 -2.26
N ASP A 158 3.20 8.18 -2.17
CA ASP A 158 1.90 8.59 -1.60
C ASP A 158 0.90 8.83 -2.74
N GLU A 159 -0.12 7.95 -2.85
CA GLU A 159 -1.15 7.95 -3.90
C GLU A 159 -0.51 8.09 -5.32
N PRO A 160 0.35 7.15 -5.75
CA PRO A 160 1.21 7.33 -6.93
C PRO A 160 0.46 7.49 -8.26
N SER A 161 -0.71 6.87 -8.44
CA SER A 161 -1.51 6.99 -9.66
C SER A 161 -2.29 8.31 -9.76
N SER A 162 -2.31 9.10 -8.70
CA SER A 162 -3.14 10.30 -8.63
C SER A 162 -2.85 11.30 -9.76
N GLY A 163 -3.83 11.49 -10.65
CA GLY A 163 -3.73 12.39 -11.80
C GLY A 163 -3.16 11.76 -13.08
N LEU A 164 -2.86 10.46 -13.06
CA LEU A 164 -2.48 9.70 -14.25
C LEU A 164 -3.70 9.07 -14.91
N ASP A 165 -3.63 8.94 -16.23
CA ASP A 165 -4.54 8.07 -16.95
C ASP A 165 -4.13 6.59 -16.79
N PRO A 166 -5.01 5.61 -17.13
CA PRO A 166 -4.72 4.19 -16.93
C PRO A 166 -3.50 3.67 -17.71
N PHE A 167 -3.18 4.26 -18.87
CA PHE A 167 -2.04 3.84 -19.68
C PHE A 167 -0.74 4.33 -19.06
N ALA A 168 -0.68 5.62 -18.70
CA ALA A 168 0.47 6.20 -18.02
C ALA A 168 0.74 5.51 -16.67
N TRP A 169 -0.31 5.10 -15.97
CA TRP A 169 -0.17 4.32 -14.75
C TRP A 169 0.37 2.92 -15.03
N GLY A 170 -0.07 2.27 -16.14
CA GLY A 170 0.48 0.99 -16.60
C GLY A 170 1.99 1.06 -16.83
N ASP A 171 2.44 2.02 -17.64
CA ASP A 171 3.87 2.24 -17.90
C ASP A 171 4.69 2.45 -16.62
N MET A 172 4.10 3.11 -15.64
CA MET A 172 4.74 3.38 -14.35
C MET A 172 4.84 2.14 -13.46
N ILE A 173 3.83 1.28 -13.47
CA ILE A 173 3.86 -0.02 -12.81
C ILE A 173 5.01 -0.85 -13.37
N ASP A 174 5.15 -0.91 -14.69
CA ASP A 174 6.21 -1.67 -15.34
C ASP A 174 7.60 -1.18 -14.89
N GLU A 175 7.78 0.15 -14.72
CA GLU A 175 9.03 0.72 -14.22
C GLU A 175 9.29 0.40 -12.74
N LEU A 176 8.25 0.39 -11.91
CA LEU A 176 8.39 0.01 -10.50
C LEU A 176 8.73 -1.48 -10.35
N GLN A 177 8.12 -2.35 -11.17
CA GLN A 177 8.43 -3.78 -11.22
C GLN A 177 9.85 -4.03 -11.71
N ALA A 178 10.28 -3.36 -12.80
CA ALA A 178 11.65 -3.45 -13.30
C ALA A 178 12.68 -2.99 -12.26
N CYS A 179 12.35 -1.99 -11.46
CA CYS A 179 13.20 -1.54 -10.36
C CYS A 179 13.37 -2.62 -9.28
N MET A 180 12.30 -3.37 -8.96
CA MET A 180 12.33 -4.48 -8.00
C MET A 180 13.16 -5.67 -8.50
N GLU A 181 13.11 -5.98 -9.80
CA GLU A 181 13.85 -7.11 -10.38
C GLU A 181 15.36 -6.86 -10.46
N ASN A 182 15.76 -5.63 -10.72
CA ASN A 182 17.15 -5.26 -10.98
C ASN A 182 17.88 -4.63 -9.78
N GLU A 183 17.16 -4.19 -8.80
CA GLU A 183 17.71 -3.46 -7.65
C GLU A 183 17.09 -3.99 -6.35
N GLU A 184 17.87 -4.07 -5.27
CA GLU A 184 17.38 -4.41 -3.94
C GLU A 184 16.62 -3.20 -3.33
N VAL A 185 15.51 -2.81 -3.94
CA VAL A 185 14.67 -1.69 -3.51
C VAL A 185 13.53 -2.22 -2.63
N THR A 186 13.18 -1.47 -1.61
CA THR A 186 11.92 -1.67 -0.86
C THR A 186 10.96 -0.57 -1.23
N ILE A 187 9.74 -0.90 -1.60
CA ILE A 187 8.72 0.09 -1.96
C ILE A 187 7.61 0.06 -0.91
N VAL A 188 7.26 1.23 -0.39
CA VAL A 188 6.04 1.42 0.39
C VAL A 188 5.13 2.36 -0.38
N LEU A 189 3.97 1.89 -0.77
CA LEU A 189 2.99 2.75 -1.43
C LEU A 189 1.75 2.93 -0.55
N SER A 190 1.20 4.14 -0.50
CA SER A 190 -0.11 4.37 0.07
C SER A 190 -1.15 4.47 -1.04
N THR A 191 -2.26 3.78 -0.88
CA THR A 191 -3.34 3.85 -1.86
C THR A 191 -4.70 3.51 -1.25
N HIS A 192 -5.75 4.00 -1.89
CA HIS A 192 -7.12 3.56 -1.65
C HIS A 192 -7.69 2.78 -2.86
N ILE A 193 -6.87 2.54 -3.89
CA ILE A 193 -7.23 1.89 -5.14
C ILE A 193 -6.80 0.41 -5.11
N VAL A 194 -7.76 -0.50 -5.05
CA VAL A 194 -7.48 -1.94 -4.91
C VAL A 194 -6.76 -2.51 -6.13
N ASP A 195 -6.98 -1.97 -7.32
CA ASP A 195 -6.29 -2.43 -8.54
C ASP A 195 -4.77 -2.20 -8.47
N GLU A 196 -4.32 -1.11 -7.85
CA GLU A 196 -2.90 -0.87 -7.59
C GLU A 196 -2.30 -1.94 -6.69
N VAL A 197 -3.04 -2.28 -5.63
CA VAL A 197 -2.63 -3.33 -4.68
C VAL A 197 -2.53 -4.67 -5.36
N LYS A 198 -3.52 -5.04 -6.19
CA LYS A 198 -3.53 -6.30 -6.96
C LYS A 198 -2.31 -6.41 -7.86
N ARG A 199 -1.91 -5.33 -8.51
CA ARG A 199 -0.83 -5.31 -9.52
C ARG A 199 0.56 -5.22 -8.93
N LEU A 200 0.75 -4.52 -7.82
CA LEU A 200 2.06 -4.16 -7.30
C LEU A 200 2.41 -4.85 -5.98
N ALA A 201 1.48 -4.95 -5.03
CA ALA A 201 1.84 -5.29 -3.67
C ALA A 201 2.20 -6.77 -3.47
N ASP A 202 3.20 -7.02 -2.63
CA ASP A 202 3.47 -8.31 -2.02
C ASP A 202 2.73 -8.42 -0.68
N TYR A 203 2.77 -7.34 0.11
CA TYR A 203 2.12 -7.25 1.42
C TYR A 203 1.10 -6.12 1.47
N ILE A 204 0.03 -6.36 2.20
CA ILE A 204 -1.04 -5.38 2.47
C ILE A 204 -1.02 -5.04 3.95
N VAL A 205 -0.89 -3.75 4.25
CA VAL A 205 -1.09 -3.16 5.58
C VAL A 205 -2.43 -2.46 5.56
N LEU A 206 -3.43 -3.00 6.23
CA LEU A 206 -4.74 -2.39 6.27
C LEU A 206 -4.80 -1.30 7.34
N VAL A 207 -5.05 -0.07 6.91
CA VAL A 207 -5.10 1.11 7.78
C VAL A 207 -6.52 1.65 7.85
N ASN A 208 -7.09 1.65 9.02
CA ASN A 208 -8.41 2.21 9.24
C ASN A 208 -8.40 3.11 10.49
N GLU A 209 -8.97 4.29 10.38
CA GLU A 209 -9.17 5.23 11.48
C GLU A 209 -7.91 5.53 12.32
N GLY A 210 -6.74 5.57 11.69
CA GLY A 210 -5.48 5.85 12.35
C GLY A 210 -4.80 4.63 12.96
N GLN A 211 -5.39 3.45 12.82
CA GLN A 211 -4.88 2.18 13.33
C GLN A 211 -4.44 1.28 12.19
N VAL A 212 -3.40 0.48 12.41
CA VAL A 212 -3.06 -0.67 11.58
C VAL A 212 -3.91 -1.84 12.08
N LEU A 213 -4.83 -2.32 11.24
CA LEU A 213 -5.67 -3.47 11.58
C LEU A 213 -4.90 -4.79 11.44
N GLY A 214 -3.83 -4.79 10.64
CA GLY A 214 -2.94 -5.93 10.47
C GLY A 214 -2.17 -5.88 9.17
N VAL A 215 -1.31 -6.88 8.97
CA VAL A 215 -0.49 -7.08 7.78
C VAL A 215 -0.72 -8.49 7.25
N ALA A 216 -0.92 -8.63 5.96
CA ALA A 216 -1.07 -9.92 5.30
C ALA A 216 -0.29 -9.95 3.99
N GLU A 217 0.23 -11.12 3.63
CA GLU A 217 0.69 -11.39 2.27
C GLU A 217 -0.51 -11.36 1.33
N LYS A 218 -0.41 -10.59 0.23
CA LYS A 218 -1.54 -10.39 -0.69
C LYS A 218 -2.10 -11.71 -1.21
N ASP A 219 -1.22 -12.61 -1.64
CA ASP A 219 -1.64 -13.85 -2.27
C ASP A 219 -2.28 -14.83 -1.29
N SER A 220 -1.96 -14.73 -0.01
CA SER A 220 -2.61 -15.52 1.05
C SER A 220 -4.08 -15.16 1.27
N LEU A 221 -4.50 -13.97 0.83
CA LEU A 221 -5.89 -13.54 0.96
C LEU A 221 -6.82 -14.16 -0.09
N TYR A 222 -6.28 -14.52 -1.26
CA TYR A 222 -7.09 -15.09 -2.33
C TYR A 222 -7.60 -16.49 -1.96
N GLY A 223 -8.86 -16.76 -2.28
CA GLY A 223 -9.49 -18.05 -2.02
C GLY A 223 -9.94 -18.29 -0.58
N THR A 224 -9.58 -17.42 0.37
CA THR A 224 -9.94 -17.58 1.80
C THR A 224 -11.43 -17.39 2.08
N TRP A 225 -12.11 -16.61 1.27
CA TRP A 225 -13.52 -16.28 1.44
C TRP A 225 -14.33 -16.64 0.18
N LYS A 226 -15.49 -17.25 0.39
CA LYS A 226 -16.45 -17.58 -0.67
C LYS A 226 -17.82 -16.99 -0.37
N GLU A 227 -18.49 -16.56 -1.41
CA GLU A 227 -19.90 -16.24 -1.38
C GLU A 227 -20.68 -17.42 -1.96
N LEU A 228 -21.64 -17.93 -1.18
CA LEU A 228 -22.41 -19.12 -1.49
C LEU A 228 -23.90 -18.78 -1.46
N TRP A 229 -24.63 -19.40 -2.38
CA TRP A 229 -26.09 -19.46 -2.36
C TRP A 229 -26.47 -20.87 -1.96
N VAL A 230 -27.08 -21.00 -0.80
CA VAL A 230 -27.42 -22.29 -0.20
C VAL A 230 -28.90 -22.38 0.12
N GLN A 231 -29.42 -23.60 0.11
CA GLN A 231 -30.76 -23.85 0.64
C GLN A 231 -30.68 -23.89 2.17
N GLY A 232 -31.49 -23.08 2.84
CA GLY A 232 -31.49 -23.05 4.29
C GLY A 232 -32.06 -21.77 4.90
N VAL A 233 -32.27 -21.79 6.19
CA VAL A 233 -32.85 -20.68 6.94
C VAL A 233 -31.72 -19.78 7.44
N PRO A 234 -31.76 -18.44 7.17
CA PRO A 234 -30.72 -17.52 7.57
C PRO A 234 -30.36 -17.55 9.06
N GLU A 235 -31.35 -17.73 9.94
CA GLU A 235 -31.18 -17.79 11.40
C GLU A 235 -30.35 -19.00 11.86
N VAL A 236 -30.36 -20.09 11.11
CA VAL A 236 -29.56 -21.27 11.40
C VAL A 236 -28.15 -21.10 10.85
N LEU A 237 -28.03 -20.62 9.61
CA LEU A 237 -26.77 -20.47 8.92
C LEU A 237 -25.88 -19.37 9.55
N SER A 238 -26.48 -18.28 10.05
CA SER A 238 -25.74 -17.22 10.72
C SER A 238 -25.03 -17.63 12.02
N LYS A 239 -25.42 -18.75 12.61
CA LYS A 239 -24.81 -19.30 13.84
C LYS A 239 -23.64 -20.25 13.55
N VAL A 240 -23.41 -20.57 12.29
CA VAL A 240 -22.32 -21.47 11.90
C VAL A 240 -21.00 -20.72 11.96
N SER A 241 -20.01 -21.32 12.61
CA SER A 241 -18.66 -20.75 12.67
C SER A 241 -18.07 -20.59 11.26
N GLY A 242 -17.42 -19.45 11.02
CA GLY A 242 -16.86 -19.11 9.70
C GLY A 242 -17.83 -18.38 8.77
N VAL A 243 -19.10 -18.19 9.15
CA VAL A 243 -20.05 -17.35 8.40
C VAL A 243 -19.90 -15.90 8.84
N ALA A 244 -19.44 -15.03 7.93
CA ALA A 244 -19.28 -13.61 8.18
C ALA A 244 -20.56 -12.82 7.90
N LYS A 245 -21.30 -13.20 6.86
CA LYS A 245 -22.55 -12.54 6.46
C LYS A 245 -23.59 -13.58 6.03
N CYS A 246 -24.84 -13.31 6.35
CA CYS A 246 -25.93 -14.17 6.01
C CYS A 246 -27.16 -13.29 5.66
N GLN A 247 -27.67 -13.43 4.44
CA GLN A 247 -28.79 -12.65 3.93
C GLN A 247 -29.75 -13.52 3.14
N PRO A 248 -31.08 -13.39 3.30
CA PRO A 248 -32.05 -14.10 2.46
C PRO A 248 -31.89 -13.62 0.99
N ASP A 249 -31.99 -14.57 0.06
CA ASP A 249 -32.01 -14.31 -1.38
C ASP A 249 -33.19 -15.04 -2.02
N GLY A 250 -34.37 -14.44 -1.88
CA GLY A 250 -35.62 -15.04 -2.28
C GLY A 250 -36.22 -15.98 -1.22
N PRO A 251 -37.25 -16.77 -1.59
CA PRO A 251 -38.05 -17.56 -0.63
C PRO A 251 -37.34 -18.82 -0.12
N THR A 252 -36.35 -19.35 -0.84
CA THR A 252 -35.74 -20.67 -0.53
C THR A 252 -34.23 -20.66 -0.45
N LEU A 253 -33.61 -19.54 -0.85
CA LEU A 253 -32.14 -19.42 -0.87
C LEU A 253 -31.69 -18.40 0.17
N THR A 254 -30.51 -18.70 0.70
CA THR A 254 -29.77 -17.79 1.58
C THR A 254 -28.40 -17.55 0.96
N ARG A 255 -28.05 -16.29 0.81
CA ARG A 255 -26.73 -15.86 0.41
C ARG A 255 -25.86 -15.69 1.65
N ILE A 256 -24.74 -16.38 1.68
CA ILE A 256 -23.80 -16.33 2.80
C ILE A 256 -22.40 -16.02 2.32
N ILE A 257 -21.63 -15.32 3.14
CA ILE A 257 -20.19 -15.17 2.98
C ILE A 257 -19.55 -16.01 4.05
N VAL A 258 -18.74 -16.97 3.64
CA VAL A 258 -18.10 -17.93 4.52
C VAL A 258 -16.60 -17.95 4.31
N ARG A 259 -15.87 -18.22 5.39
CA ARG A 259 -14.48 -18.60 5.28
C ARG A 259 -14.38 -20.03 4.76
N ASP A 260 -13.54 -20.24 3.75
CA ASP A 260 -13.30 -21.59 3.19
C ASP A 260 -12.37 -22.35 4.11
N ASN A 261 -12.95 -23.03 5.10
CA ASN A 261 -12.23 -23.81 6.10
C ASN A 261 -12.91 -25.15 6.38
N GLU A 262 -12.22 -26.02 7.14
CA GLU A 262 -12.70 -27.35 7.50
C GLU A 262 -14.04 -27.32 8.26
N GLN A 263 -14.28 -26.30 9.08
CA GLN A 263 -15.51 -26.20 9.87
C GLN A 263 -16.75 -26.04 8.99
N TRP A 264 -16.63 -25.21 7.95
CA TRP A 264 -17.70 -25.03 6.96
C TRP A 264 -17.90 -26.31 6.14
N THR A 265 -16.83 -26.94 5.69
CA THR A 265 -16.87 -28.21 4.94
C THR A 265 -17.54 -29.32 5.76
N ASN A 266 -17.19 -29.43 7.04
CA ASN A 266 -17.80 -30.40 7.97
C ASN A 266 -19.29 -30.12 8.20
N TYR A 267 -19.68 -28.84 8.32
CA TYR A 267 -21.09 -28.45 8.43
C TYR A 267 -21.90 -28.88 7.22
N LEU A 268 -21.41 -28.64 6.01
CA LEU A 268 -22.07 -29.07 4.77
C LEU A 268 -22.23 -30.59 4.70
N ALA A 269 -21.19 -31.33 5.07
CA ALA A 269 -21.23 -32.80 5.09
C ALA A 269 -22.23 -33.32 6.10
N ALA A 270 -22.33 -32.72 7.29
CA ALA A 270 -23.23 -33.13 8.35
C ALA A 270 -24.71 -32.81 8.09
N THR A 271 -24.99 -31.70 7.41
CA THR A 271 -26.37 -31.20 7.22
C THR A 271 -26.94 -31.51 5.86
N GLY A 272 -26.14 -31.93 4.89
CA GLY A 272 -26.56 -32.12 3.50
C GLY A 272 -27.01 -30.86 2.81
N THR A 273 -26.58 -29.68 3.30
CA THR A 273 -26.94 -28.38 2.74
C THR A 273 -26.47 -28.26 1.31
N GLN A 274 -27.38 -27.99 0.37
CA GLN A 274 -27.06 -27.88 -1.04
C GLN A 274 -26.55 -26.50 -1.41
N ILE A 275 -25.39 -26.43 -2.04
CA ILE A 275 -24.85 -25.21 -2.67
C ILE A 275 -25.42 -25.10 -4.07
N VAL A 276 -26.15 -24.01 -4.35
CA VAL A 276 -26.74 -23.74 -5.66
C VAL A 276 -25.76 -22.96 -6.54
N LYS A 277 -25.00 -22.02 -5.92
CA LYS A 277 -24.00 -21.21 -6.59
C LYS A 277 -22.87 -20.86 -5.63
N SER A 278 -21.66 -20.73 -6.17
CA SER A 278 -20.46 -20.34 -5.43
C SER A 278 -19.61 -19.37 -6.26
N ARG A 279 -19.01 -18.40 -5.61
CA ARG A 279 -17.92 -17.60 -6.16
C ARG A 279 -16.91 -17.25 -5.09
N THR A 280 -15.66 -17.06 -5.49
CA THR A 280 -14.61 -16.50 -4.63
C THR A 280 -14.80 -14.99 -4.51
N LEU A 281 -14.51 -14.43 -3.36
CA LEU A 281 -14.52 -12.98 -3.16
C LEU A 281 -13.33 -12.33 -3.83
N GLU A 282 -13.56 -11.13 -4.36
CA GLU A 282 -12.51 -10.25 -4.84
C GLU A 282 -11.77 -9.56 -3.68
N LEU A 283 -10.53 -9.13 -3.90
CA LEU A 283 -9.70 -8.51 -2.87
C LEU A 283 -10.40 -7.33 -2.17
N GLU A 284 -11.14 -6.50 -2.90
CA GLU A 284 -11.90 -5.38 -2.34
C GLU A 284 -12.94 -5.84 -1.32
N GLU A 285 -13.62 -6.93 -1.61
CA GLU A 285 -14.63 -7.52 -0.71
C GLU A 285 -13.97 -8.11 0.53
N ILE A 286 -12.82 -8.75 0.38
CA ILE A 286 -12.02 -9.29 1.50
C ILE A 286 -11.52 -8.17 2.41
N LEU A 287 -10.98 -7.10 1.87
CA LEU A 287 -10.52 -5.94 2.66
C LEU A 287 -11.68 -5.28 3.41
N ARG A 288 -12.88 -5.25 2.81
CA ARG A 288 -14.09 -4.74 3.48
C ARG A 288 -14.49 -5.63 4.66
N LEU A 289 -14.47 -6.95 4.50
CA LEU A 289 -14.71 -7.89 5.59
C LEU A 289 -13.69 -7.71 6.72
N TRP A 290 -12.42 -7.49 6.37
CA TRP A 290 -11.38 -7.25 7.37
C TRP A 290 -11.64 -5.97 8.18
N ILE A 291 -12.06 -4.87 7.54
CA ILE A 291 -12.49 -3.64 8.23
C ILE A 291 -13.70 -3.90 9.15
N GLU A 292 -14.59 -4.81 8.77
CA GLU A 292 -15.78 -5.19 9.56
C GLU A 292 -15.44 -6.16 10.74
N GLY A 293 -14.16 -6.51 10.92
CA GLY A 293 -13.68 -7.36 12.03
C GLY A 293 -13.50 -8.84 11.67
N HIS A 294 -13.58 -9.21 10.37
CA HIS A 294 -13.32 -10.56 9.90
C HIS A 294 -11.87 -10.65 9.41
N GLU A 295 -10.94 -10.77 10.33
CA GLU A 295 -9.50 -10.78 10.05
C GLU A 295 -9.07 -11.99 9.22
N PRO A 296 -8.02 -11.88 8.37
CA PRO A 296 -7.36 -13.02 7.73
C PRO A 296 -6.78 -14.00 8.76
N GLU A 297 -6.63 -15.28 8.37
CA GLU A 297 -6.04 -16.32 9.26
C GLU A 297 -4.54 -16.10 9.49
N GLN A 298 -3.85 -15.59 8.48
CA GLN A 298 -2.41 -15.36 8.52
C GLN A 298 -2.15 -13.85 8.57
N LEU A 299 -2.16 -13.28 9.77
CA LEU A 299 -1.60 -11.97 10.00
C LEU A 299 -0.10 -12.13 10.27
N ILE A 300 0.70 -11.32 9.57
CA ILE A 300 2.13 -11.17 9.86
C ILE A 300 2.23 -10.14 10.99
N VAL A 301 2.70 -10.57 12.15
CA VAL A 301 2.83 -9.73 13.36
C VAL A 301 4.19 -9.04 13.39
#